data_998e1a960670f1228403a3f416029454
#
_entry.id   998e1a960670f1228403a3f416029454
#
_cell.length_a   1.000
_cell.length_b   1.000
_cell.length_c   1.000
_cell.angle_alpha   90.00
_cell.angle_beta   90.00
_cell.angle_gamma   90.00
#
_symmetry.space_group_name_H-M   'P 1'
#
loop_
_entity.id
_entity.type
_entity.pdbx_description
1 polymer ?
#
loop_
_entity_poly.entity_id
_entity_poly.type
_entity_poly.pdbx_seq_one_letter_code
_entity_poly.pdbx_strand_id
1 'polypeptide(L)'
;PDPSAGSVGAHFPADTRDGREGTTAGWTRSGDAGDHIFLLKNGKGIELKANQSYAVTVAAANGQERVIALPIVASPEPNWMNWNQLNNLVLALMFGGVVFYAINLAKRKEIFLRRIPGLDAVDEAIGRATELGKPILYMTGAHDMNDPSTIAAAVILGRVAKKAAAYETELLVPHREPITMAVCQEITKQAYMEAGKPDLFKDDANFFITSDQFSYTAAVDGIMLRRKPAANFFMGSYFAESLLLTETGASTGAIQIAGTDSDHQLPFFVTTCDYTLIGEELYAASAYLSKEPIQ
;
A
#
# COMPACT_ATOMS: atom_id res chain seq x y z
N PRO A 1 15.53 -30.83 20.13
CA PRO A 1 16.67 -30.91 19.22
C PRO A 1 16.85 -32.35 18.87
N ASP A 2 16.47 -32.71 17.66
CA ASP A 2 16.55 -34.05 17.14
C ASP A 2 17.96 -34.24 16.56
N PRO A 3 18.76 -35.22 17.04
CA PRO A 3 20.14 -35.42 16.60
C PRO A 3 20.28 -36.18 15.27
N SER A 4 19.19 -36.35 14.50
CA SER A 4 19.21 -37.18 13.28
C SER A 4 19.33 -36.40 11.95
N ALA A 5 19.68 -35.11 11.96
CA ALA A 5 19.93 -34.37 10.74
C ALA A 5 21.36 -34.75 10.19
N GLY A 6 21.45 -35.81 9.42
CA GLY A 6 22.65 -36.17 8.68
C GLY A 6 23.03 -35.09 7.67
N SER A 7 24.26 -34.62 7.72
CA SER A 7 24.80 -33.73 6.68
C SER A 7 25.04 -34.51 5.41
N VAL A 8 24.42 -34.15 4.32
CA VAL A 8 24.65 -34.73 3.00
C VAL A 8 25.62 -33.80 2.25
N GLY A 9 26.76 -34.31 1.86
CA GLY A 9 27.81 -33.61 1.10
C GLY A 9 27.93 -34.13 -0.32
N ALA A 10 28.10 -33.25 -1.30
CA ALA A 10 28.44 -33.63 -2.67
C ALA A 10 29.95 -33.49 -2.90
N HIS A 11 30.59 -34.54 -3.44
CA HIS A 11 31.97 -34.52 -3.78
C HIS A 11 32.12 -34.38 -5.30
N PHE A 12 32.82 -33.35 -5.76
CA PHE A 12 33.15 -33.18 -7.16
C PHE A 12 34.54 -33.76 -7.42
N PRO A 13 34.71 -34.68 -8.36
CA PRO A 13 36.04 -35.13 -8.76
C PRO A 13 36.83 -33.94 -9.33
N ALA A 14 38.11 -33.90 -9.01
CA ALA A 14 39.03 -32.91 -9.56
C ALA A 14 39.03 -32.96 -11.09
N ASP A 15 38.94 -31.78 -11.72
CA ASP A 15 39.22 -31.67 -13.14
C ASP A 15 40.68 -32.10 -13.36
N THR A 16 40.87 -33.25 -14.03
CA THR A 16 42.17 -33.91 -14.21
C THR A 16 43.15 -33.08 -15.06
N ARG A 17 42.74 -31.88 -15.53
CA ARG A 17 43.62 -31.02 -16.32
C ARG A 17 44.43 -30.02 -15.50
N ASP A 18 44.07 -29.76 -14.23
CA ASP A 18 44.65 -28.63 -13.48
C ASP A 18 45.25 -29.01 -12.11
N GLY A 19 45.34 -30.30 -11.77
CA GLY A 19 46.06 -30.80 -10.57
C GLY A 19 45.55 -30.27 -9.23
N ARG A 20 44.38 -29.70 -9.17
CA ARG A 20 43.80 -29.16 -7.92
C ARG A 20 42.95 -30.19 -7.21
N GLU A 21 43.19 -30.35 -5.92
CA GLU A 21 42.46 -31.27 -5.05
C GLU A 21 40.95 -30.98 -5.07
N GLY A 22 40.15 -32.05 -5.14
CA GLY A 22 38.70 -31.99 -5.16
C GLY A 22 38.12 -31.25 -3.93
N THR A 23 37.25 -30.28 -4.16
CA THR A 23 36.64 -29.51 -3.10
C THR A 23 35.31 -30.13 -2.68
N THR A 24 35.13 -30.33 -1.36
CA THR A 24 33.91 -30.82 -0.77
C THR A 24 32.92 -29.65 -0.65
N ALA A 25 31.76 -29.74 -1.26
CA ALA A 25 30.67 -28.77 -1.08
C ALA A 25 29.65 -29.34 -0.11
N GLY A 26 29.32 -28.58 0.92
CA GLY A 26 28.24 -28.91 1.85
C GLY A 26 26.94 -28.25 1.38
N TRP A 27 25.84 -28.94 1.52
CA TRP A 27 24.50 -28.42 1.25
C TRP A 27 23.62 -28.66 2.46
N THR A 28 22.76 -27.69 2.74
CA THR A 28 21.74 -27.80 3.77
C THR A 28 20.37 -27.84 3.11
N ARG A 29 19.56 -28.82 3.50
CA ARG A 29 18.16 -28.88 3.09
C ARG A 29 17.41 -27.74 3.82
N SER A 30 16.95 -26.75 3.10
CA SER A 30 15.94 -25.82 3.61
C SER A 30 14.60 -26.54 3.58
N GLY A 31 14.04 -26.84 4.74
CA GLY A 31 12.71 -27.42 4.85
C GLY A 31 11.67 -26.43 4.36
N ASP A 32 10.76 -26.92 3.59
CA ASP A 32 9.52 -26.43 3.03
C ASP A 32 9.55 -25.96 1.57
N ALA A 33 8.81 -26.77 0.80
CA ALA A 33 8.20 -26.52 -0.50
C ALA A 33 9.15 -26.16 -1.66
N GLY A 34 9.52 -27.19 -2.40
CA GLY A 34 10.10 -27.07 -3.72
C GLY A 34 11.56 -27.48 -3.76
N ASP A 35 11.86 -28.45 -4.57
CA ASP A 35 13.17 -29.08 -4.76
C ASP A 35 14.23 -28.10 -5.29
N HIS A 36 14.69 -27.19 -4.44
CA HIS A 36 15.84 -26.34 -4.74
C HIS A 36 17.06 -26.89 -4.04
N ILE A 37 17.92 -27.56 -4.82
CA ILE A 37 19.23 -28.01 -4.38
C ILE A 37 20.21 -26.86 -4.55
N PHE A 38 20.67 -26.29 -3.44
CA PHE A 38 21.74 -25.29 -3.46
C PHE A 38 23.08 -26.00 -3.28
N LEU A 39 23.92 -25.97 -4.32
CA LEU A 39 25.30 -26.43 -4.23
C LEU A 39 26.15 -25.26 -3.69
N LEU A 40 26.82 -25.52 -2.56
CA LEU A 40 27.68 -24.52 -1.92
C LEU A 40 29.13 -24.97 -1.99
N LYS A 41 30.00 -24.11 -2.49
CA LYS A 41 31.46 -24.28 -2.39
C LYS A 41 31.99 -23.32 -1.35
N ASN A 42 32.54 -23.81 -0.24
CA ASN A 42 33.05 -22.96 0.86
C ASN A 42 32.02 -21.92 1.35
N GLY A 43 30.74 -22.30 1.50
CA GLY A 43 29.68 -21.44 1.92
C GLY A 43 29.15 -20.43 0.87
N LYS A 44 29.67 -20.46 -0.36
CA LYS A 44 29.19 -19.64 -1.48
C LYS A 44 28.50 -20.53 -2.51
N GLY A 45 27.40 -20.02 -3.10
CA GLY A 45 26.67 -20.68 -4.19
C GLY A 45 27.60 -20.96 -5.38
N ILE A 46 27.47 -22.17 -5.96
CA ILE A 46 28.17 -22.54 -7.21
C ILE A 46 27.22 -22.22 -8.35
N GLU A 47 27.66 -21.39 -9.27
CA GLU A 47 26.92 -21.10 -10.49
C GLU A 47 27.13 -22.27 -11.47
N LEU A 48 26.08 -23.03 -11.75
CA LEU A 48 26.08 -24.11 -12.72
C LEU A 48 25.88 -23.50 -14.13
N LYS A 49 26.82 -23.80 -15.02
CA LYS A 49 26.70 -23.37 -16.43
C LYS A 49 25.91 -24.41 -17.22
N ALA A 50 24.94 -23.92 -17.99
CA ALA A 50 24.15 -24.75 -18.88
C ALA A 50 25.06 -25.52 -19.88
N ASN A 51 24.68 -26.74 -20.24
CA ASN A 51 25.41 -27.62 -21.14
C ASN A 51 26.79 -28.10 -20.67
N GLN A 52 27.09 -27.94 -19.38
CA GLN A 52 28.26 -28.60 -18.77
C GLN A 52 27.82 -29.84 -17.98
N SER A 53 28.54 -30.97 -18.18
CA SER A 53 28.24 -32.21 -17.42
C SER A 53 28.91 -32.15 -16.05
N TYR A 54 28.11 -32.37 -15.03
CA TYR A 54 28.58 -32.43 -13.63
C TYR A 54 28.35 -33.82 -13.09
N ALA A 55 29.40 -34.40 -12.49
CA ALA A 55 29.27 -35.65 -11.76
C ALA A 55 28.83 -35.36 -10.33
N VAL A 56 27.61 -35.76 -9.98
CA VAL A 56 27.05 -35.58 -8.65
C VAL A 56 27.11 -36.88 -7.88
N THR A 57 27.84 -36.89 -6.76
CA THR A 57 27.93 -38.04 -5.87
C THR A 57 27.23 -37.68 -4.57
N VAL A 58 26.22 -38.45 -4.18
CA VAL A 58 25.52 -38.28 -2.92
C VAL A 58 26.16 -39.24 -1.90
N ALA A 59 26.70 -38.68 -0.81
CA ALA A 59 27.23 -39.42 0.30
C ALA A 59 26.38 -39.17 1.56
N ALA A 60 25.77 -40.22 2.11
CA ALA A 60 25.11 -40.15 3.41
C ALA A 60 26.08 -40.67 4.48
N ALA A 61 26.34 -39.88 5.50
CA ALA A 61 27.19 -40.26 6.63
C ALA A 61 26.38 -40.31 7.92
N ASN A 62 26.30 -41.45 8.55
CA ASN A 62 25.69 -41.61 9.86
C ASN A 62 26.81 -42.02 10.84
N GLY A 63 27.52 -41.03 11.37
CA GLY A 63 28.54 -41.16 12.41
C GLY A 63 29.71 -42.14 12.16
N GLN A 64 29.50 -43.31 11.61
CA GLN A 64 30.50 -44.32 11.36
C GLN A 64 30.45 -44.98 9.97
N GLU A 65 29.37 -44.91 9.23
CA GLU A 65 29.26 -45.46 7.88
C GLU A 65 29.03 -44.40 6.85
N ARG A 66 29.85 -44.39 5.78
CA ARG A 66 29.63 -43.56 4.59
C ARG A 66 29.06 -44.46 3.48
N VAL A 67 27.82 -44.22 3.14
CA VAL A 67 27.22 -44.81 1.92
C VAL A 67 27.40 -43.81 0.80
N ILE A 68 28.17 -44.17 -0.21
CA ILE A 68 28.40 -43.36 -1.40
C ILE A 68 27.57 -43.94 -2.52
N ALA A 69 26.60 -43.20 -3.02
CA ALA A 69 25.88 -43.56 -4.23
C ALA A 69 26.80 -43.41 -5.47
N LEU A 70 26.57 -44.23 -6.49
CA LEU A 70 27.30 -44.10 -7.76
C LEU A 70 27.12 -42.68 -8.33
N PRO A 71 28.19 -42.10 -8.91
CA PRO A 71 28.10 -40.78 -9.48
C PRO A 71 27.09 -40.74 -10.62
N ILE A 72 26.13 -39.82 -10.52
CA ILE A 72 25.16 -39.52 -11.58
C ILE A 72 25.71 -38.36 -12.36
N VAL A 73 25.89 -38.55 -13.67
CA VAL A 73 26.26 -37.46 -14.57
C VAL A 73 24.98 -36.70 -14.95
N ALA A 74 24.85 -35.45 -14.50
CA ALA A 74 23.76 -34.59 -14.82
C ALA A 74 24.29 -33.35 -15.51
N SER A 75 23.63 -32.93 -16.59
CA SER A 75 23.88 -31.62 -17.22
C SER A 75 22.68 -30.70 -16.98
N PRO A 76 22.89 -29.51 -16.44
CA PRO A 76 21.81 -28.56 -16.30
C PRO A 76 21.36 -28.07 -17.67
N GLU A 77 20.07 -28.20 -17.94
CA GLU A 77 19.44 -27.63 -19.13
C GLU A 77 18.91 -26.23 -18.81
N PRO A 78 18.95 -25.29 -19.79
CA PRO A 78 18.38 -23.98 -19.59
C PRO A 78 16.87 -24.10 -19.44
N ASN A 79 16.39 -23.91 -18.22
CA ASN A 79 14.97 -23.92 -17.92
C ASN A 79 14.46 -22.46 -17.85
N TRP A 80 14.07 -21.91 -18.99
CA TRP A 80 13.51 -20.57 -19.08
C TRP A 80 12.00 -20.51 -18.81
N MET A 81 11.36 -21.67 -18.58
CA MET A 81 9.95 -21.73 -18.17
C MET A 81 9.75 -22.85 -17.14
N ASN A 82 9.32 -22.47 -15.96
CA ASN A 82 8.97 -23.43 -14.92
C ASN A 82 7.54 -23.97 -15.18
N TRP A 83 7.47 -25.13 -15.83
CA TRP A 83 6.20 -25.78 -16.18
C TRP A 83 5.32 -26.11 -14.97
N ASN A 84 5.92 -26.31 -13.78
CA ASN A 84 5.15 -26.55 -12.55
C ASN A 84 4.35 -25.32 -12.11
N GLN A 85 4.70 -24.14 -12.64
CA GLN A 85 3.98 -22.88 -12.35
C GLN A 85 3.13 -22.39 -13.52
N LEU A 86 2.88 -23.24 -14.53
CA LEU A 86 2.03 -22.91 -15.67
C LEU A 86 0.64 -22.43 -15.22
N ASN A 87 0.11 -23.05 -14.14
CA ASN A 87 -1.17 -22.64 -13.55
C ASN A 87 -1.15 -21.16 -13.11
N ASN A 88 -0.08 -20.70 -12.46
CA ASN A 88 0.08 -19.32 -12.04
C ASN A 88 0.14 -18.35 -13.23
N LEU A 89 0.83 -18.76 -14.31
CA LEU A 89 0.89 -17.98 -15.54
C LEU A 89 -0.49 -17.82 -16.18
N VAL A 90 -1.24 -18.93 -16.29
CA VAL A 90 -2.61 -18.91 -16.86
C VAL A 90 -3.53 -18.02 -16.01
N LEU A 91 -3.44 -18.13 -14.69
CA LEU A 91 -4.26 -17.33 -13.77
C LEU A 91 -3.91 -15.85 -13.86
N ALA A 92 -2.62 -15.51 -13.96
CA ALA A 92 -2.16 -14.13 -14.14
C ALA A 92 -2.63 -13.54 -15.48
N LEU A 93 -2.56 -14.31 -16.57
CA LEU A 93 -3.05 -13.87 -17.88
C LEU A 93 -4.58 -13.69 -17.89
N MET A 94 -5.32 -14.60 -17.25
CA MET A 94 -6.77 -14.50 -17.14
C MET A 94 -7.17 -13.26 -16.33
N PHE A 95 -6.54 -13.05 -15.18
CA PHE A 95 -6.79 -11.87 -14.35
C PHE A 95 -6.42 -10.58 -15.08
N GLY A 96 -5.23 -10.52 -15.69
CA GLY A 96 -4.80 -9.38 -16.50
C GLY A 96 -5.76 -9.09 -17.67
N GLY A 97 -6.27 -10.14 -18.32
CA GLY A 97 -7.26 -10.01 -19.36
C GLY A 97 -8.59 -9.40 -18.88
N VAL A 98 -9.08 -9.83 -17.72
CA VAL A 98 -10.31 -9.28 -17.10
C VAL A 98 -10.10 -7.81 -16.73
N VAL A 99 -8.98 -7.48 -16.11
CA VAL A 99 -8.66 -6.09 -15.74
C VAL A 99 -8.56 -5.21 -17.00
N PHE A 100 -7.83 -5.67 -18.01
CA PHE A 100 -7.70 -4.93 -19.28
C PHE A 100 -9.06 -4.73 -19.98
N TYR A 101 -9.91 -5.76 -19.97
CA TYR A 101 -11.28 -5.66 -20.49
C TYR A 101 -12.11 -4.64 -19.71
N ALA A 102 -12.04 -4.66 -18.38
CA ALA A 102 -12.76 -3.71 -17.52
C ALA A 102 -12.31 -2.27 -17.77
N ILE A 103 -11.00 -2.03 -17.86
CA ILE A 103 -10.44 -0.70 -18.20
C ILE A 103 -10.94 -0.23 -19.58
N ASN A 104 -10.91 -1.11 -20.57
CA ASN A 104 -11.36 -0.75 -21.92
C ASN A 104 -12.87 -0.48 -21.99
N LEU A 105 -13.65 -1.21 -21.17
CA LEU A 105 -15.09 -0.97 -21.04
C LEU A 105 -15.37 0.38 -20.35
N ALA A 106 -14.63 0.70 -19.29
CA ALA A 106 -14.74 1.98 -18.59
C ALA A 106 -14.40 3.18 -19.47
N LYS A 107 -13.42 3.04 -20.36
CA LYS A 107 -13.07 4.09 -21.36
C LYS A 107 -14.16 4.32 -22.42
N ARG A 108 -15.00 3.34 -22.68
CA ARG A 108 -15.98 3.39 -23.79
C ARG A 108 -17.40 3.70 -23.31
N LYS A 109 -17.70 3.48 -22.07
CA LYS A 109 -19.05 3.69 -21.49
C LYS A 109 -18.95 4.49 -20.24
N GLU A 110 -19.76 5.52 -20.10
CA GLU A 110 -20.00 6.15 -18.80
C GLU A 110 -20.63 5.11 -17.89
N ILE A 111 -19.88 4.66 -16.89
CA ILE A 111 -20.36 3.71 -15.90
C ILE A 111 -21.26 4.49 -14.95
N PHE A 112 -22.51 4.10 -14.85
CA PHE A 112 -23.43 4.66 -13.87
C PHE A 112 -22.93 4.30 -12.47
N LEU A 113 -22.39 5.26 -11.77
CA LEU A 113 -22.06 5.15 -10.35
C LEU A 113 -23.30 5.58 -9.55
N ARG A 114 -23.75 4.67 -8.65
CA ARG A 114 -24.83 4.99 -7.73
C ARG A 114 -24.41 6.19 -6.89
N ARG A 115 -25.33 7.15 -6.71
CA ARG A 115 -25.10 8.29 -5.83
C ARG A 115 -24.86 7.80 -4.40
N ILE A 116 -23.72 8.18 -3.84
CA ILE A 116 -23.29 7.77 -2.51
C ILE A 116 -23.80 8.85 -1.53
N PRO A 117 -24.59 8.49 -0.51
CA PRO A 117 -25.13 9.49 0.44
C PRO A 117 -24.06 10.34 1.12
N GLY A 118 -22.90 9.77 1.39
CA GLY A 118 -21.75 10.49 1.95
C GLY A 118 -21.22 11.64 1.08
N LEU A 119 -21.48 11.63 -0.23
CA LEU A 119 -21.10 12.75 -1.11
C LEU A 119 -22.04 13.95 -0.98
N ASP A 120 -23.31 13.71 -0.73
CA ASP A 120 -24.28 14.79 -0.44
C ASP A 120 -23.93 15.44 0.89
N ALA A 121 -23.47 14.65 1.86
CA ALA A 121 -23.00 15.12 3.16
C ALA A 121 -21.78 16.07 3.06
N VAL A 122 -20.90 15.86 2.08
CA VAL A 122 -19.77 16.78 1.82
C VAL A 122 -20.29 18.19 1.51
N ASP A 123 -21.32 18.28 0.68
CA ASP A 123 -21.90 19.56 0.29
C ASP A 123 -22.62 20.25 1.46
N GLU A 124 -23.34 19.48 2.27
CA GLU A 124 -23.99 19.94 3.49
C GLU A 124 -22.97 20.46 4.52
N ALA A 125 -21.88 19.71 4.75
CA ALA A 125 -20.85 20.09 5.71
C ALA A 125 -20.14 21.39 5.32
N ILE A 126 -19.85 21.57 4.03
CA ILE A 126 -19.23 22.80 3.53
C ILE A 126 -20.22 23.98 3.64
N GLY A 127 -21.47 23.78 3.28
CA GLY A 127 -22.52 24.80 3.43
C GLY A 127 -22.64 25.25 4.87
N ARG A 128 -22.67 24.31 5.82
CA ARG A 128 -22.74 24.64 7.26
C ARG A 128 -21.49 25.37 7.76
N ALA A 129 -20.30 24.99 7.27
CA ALA A 129 -19.06 25.69 7.61
C ALA A 129 -19.10 27.15 7.15
N THR A 130 -19.63 27.40 5.96
CA THR A 130 -19.82 28.74 5.39
C THR A 130 -20.79 29.56 6.20
N GLU A 131 -21.97 29.02 6.53
CA GLU A 131 -22.99 29.70 7.33
C GLU A 131 -22.51 30.09 8.73
N LEU A 132 -21.71 29.21 9.35
CA LEU A 132 -21.17 29.45 10.68
C LEU A 132 -19.89 30.32 10.68
N GLY A 133 -19.30 30.59 9.51
CA GLY A 133 -18.01 31.29 9.40
C GLY A 133 -16.86 30.57 10.09
N LYS A 134 -16.89 29.21 10.13
CA LYS A 134 -15.90 28.37 10.79
C LYS A 134 -15.10 27.57 9.78
N PRO A 135 -13.85 27.22 10.12
CA PRO A 135 -13.01 26.45 9.21
C PRO A 135 -13.50 25.02 9.00
N ILE A 136 -13.06 24.45 7.89
CA ILE A 136 -13.12 23.03 7.58
C ILE A 136 -11.77 22.43 7.94
N LEU A 137 -11.77 21.31 8.64
CA LEU A 137 -10.56 20.53 8.91
C LEU A 137 -10.60 19.27 8.05
N TYR A 138 -9.54 19.03 7.27
CA TYR A 138 -9.43 17.90 6.37
C TYR A 138 -8.14 17.11 6.64
N MET A 139 -8.24 15.82 6.87
CA MET A 139 -7.12 14.92 7.13
C MET A 139 -7.05 13.83 6.08
N THR A 140 -5.85 13.53 5.59
CA THR A 140 -5.57 12.58 4.51
C THR A 140 -5.17 11.18 5.00
N GLY A 141 -5.35 10.92 6.29
CA GLY A 141 -4.95 9.65 6.90
C GLY A 141 -3.49 9.60 7.36
N ALA A 142 -3.07 8.41 7.73
CA ALA A 142 -1.78 8.14 8.37
C ALA A 142 -0.69 7.66 7.41
N HIS A 143 -1.05 7.28 6.17
CA HIS A 143 -0.14 6.71 5.18
C HIS A 143 0.41 7.77 4.22
N ASP A 144 1.45 7.37 3.48
CA ASP A 144 2.06 8.17 2.43
C ASP A 144 1.29 8.08 1.10
N MET A 145 1.78 8.78 0.06
CA MET A 145 1.17 8.78 -1.27
C MET A 145 1.29 7.46 -2.05
N ASN A 146 1.96 6.43 -1.52
CA ASN A 146 1.99 5.10 -2.14
C ASN A 146 0.73 4.28 -1.81
N ASP A 147 -0.02 4.70 -0.79
CA ASP A 147 -1.26 4.07 -0.39
C ASP A 147 -2.43 4.55 -1.26
N PRO A 148 -3.19 3.64 -1.89
CA PRO A 148 -4.35 3.99 -2.70
C PRO A 148 -5.41 4.82 -1.96
N SER A 149 -5.60 4.57 -0.66
CA SER A 149 -6.57 5.33 0.16
C SER A 149 -6.15 6.78 0.35
N THR A 150 -4.84 7.04 0.51
CA THR A 150 -4.29 8.40 0.58
C THR A 150 -4.44 9.14 -0.76
N ILE A 151 -4.25 8.44 -1.89
CA ILE A 151 -4.50 9.01 -3.22
C ILE A 151 -5.98 9.39 -3.37
N ALA A 152 -6.90 8.49 -3.00
CA ALA A 152 -8.33 8.77 -3.04
C ALA A 152 -8.69 9.96 -2.15
N ALA A 153 -8.13 10.05 -0.94
CA ALA A 153 -8.30 11.18 -0.03
C ALA A 153 -7.81 12.50 -0.65
N ALA A 154 -6.66 12.49 -1.34
CA ALA A 154 -6.12 13.67 -2.01
C ALA A 154 -7.02 14.16 -3.17
N VAL A 155 -7.62 13.23 -3.92
CA VAL A 155 -8.59 13.57 -4.99
C VAL A 155 -9.86 14.19 -4.42
N ILE A 156 -10.39 13.62 -3.32
CA ILE A 156 -11.56 14.19 -2.62
C ILE A 156 -11.22 15.57 -2.04
N LEU A 157 -10.00 15.75 -1.50
CA LEU A 157 -9.50 17.05 -1.04
C LEU A 157 -9.61 18.13 -2.13
N GLY A 158 -9.21 17.81 -3.36
CA GLY A 158 -9.31 18.75 -4.47
C GLY A 158 -10.72 19.25 -4.69
N ARG A 159 -11.73 18.40 -4.54
CA ARG A 159 -13.13 18.77 -4.65
C ARG A 159 -13.61 19.60 -3.46
N VAL A 160 -13.24 19.20 -2.26
CA VAL A 160 -13.56 19.96 -1.02
C VAL A 160 -12.93 21.35 -1.09
N ALA A 161 -11.64 21.44 -1.48
CA ALA A 161 -10.91 22.69 -1.63
C ALA A 161 -11.55 23.62 -2.67
N LYS A 162 -11.98 23.08 -3.82
CA LYS A 162 -12.67 23.86 -4.86
C LYS A 162 -13.96 24.47 -4.36
N LYS A 163 -14.74 23.72 -3.57
CA LYS A 163 -15.98 24.24 -2.96
C LYS A 163 -15.70 25.21 -1.84
N ALA A 164 -14.72 24.89 -0.96
CA ALA A 164 -14.29 25.79 0.10
C ALA A 164 -13.84 27.15 -0.47
N ALA A 165 -13.09 27.14 -1.58
CA ALA A 165 -12.71 28.35 -2.30
C ALA A 165 -13.92 29.11 -2.86
N ALA A 166 -14.88 28.41 -3.47
CA ALA A 166 -16.08 29.02 -4.04
C ALA A 166 -16.93 29.75 -2.97
N TYR A 167 -16.99 29.15 -1.78
CA TYR A 167 -17.74 29.72 -0.64
C TYR A 167 -16.89 30.59 0.32
N GLU A 168 -15.61 30.79 0.00
CA GLU A 168 -14.66 31.60 0.80
C GLU A 168 -14.48 31.05 2.23
N THR A 169 -14.63 29.74 2.40
CA THR A 169 -14.52 29.07 3.69
C THR A 169 -13.06 28.68 3.93
N GLU A 170 -12.56 28.91 5.13
CA GLU A 170 -11.20 28.53 5.51
C GLU A 170 -11.05 27.02 5.55
N LEU A 171 -9.98 26.50 4.91
CA LEU A 171 -9.61 25.10 4.89
C LEU A 171 -8.29 24.88 5.62
N LEU A 172 -8.24 23.92 6.52
CA LEU A 172 -7.08 23.52 7.29
C LEU A 172 -6.77 22.06 7.00
N VAL A 173 -5.57 21.77 6.51
CA VAL A 173 -5.14 20.43 6.13
C VAL A 173 -3.83 20.08 6.84
N PRO A 174 -3.90 19.52 8.07
CA PRO A 174 -2.74 19.04 8.78
C PRO A 174 -2.23 17.74 8.18
N HIS A 175 -0.94 17.63 7.95
CA HIS A 175 -0.30 16.45 7.38
C HIS A 175 0.67 15.80 8.35
N ARG A 176 0.71 14.47 8.29
CA ARG A 176 1.67 13.63 8.99
C ARG A 176 2.92 13.35 8.14
N GLU A 177 2.77 13.34 6.81
CA GLU A 177 3.84 13.05 5.87
C GLU A 177 4.18 14.25 4.98
N PRO A 178 5.47 14.65 4.89
CA PRO A 178 5.87 15.83 4.12
C PRO A 178 5.59 15.71 2.62
N ILE A 179 5.72 14.49 2.05
CA ILE A 179 5.47 14.26 0.62
C ILE A 179 3.98 14.42 0.33
N THR A 180 3.12 13.84 1.17
CA THR A 180 1.67 13.99 1.07
C THR A 180 1.26 15.46 1.19
N MET A 181 1.89 16.20 2.11
CA MET A 181 1.66 17.65 2.23
C MET A 181 1.96 18.39 0.92
N ALA A 182 3.13 18.15 0.31
CA ALA A 182 3.52 18.84 -0.90
C ALA A 182 2.55 18.57 -2.07
N VAL A 183 2.10 17.32 -2.22
CA VAL A 183 1.11 16.94 -3.25
C VAL A 183 -0.25 17.58 -2.96
N CYS A 184 -0.73 17.51 -1.73
CA CYS A 184 -2.00 18.09 -1.33
C CYS A 184 -2.01 19.61 -1.42
N GLN A 185 -0.87 20.26 -1.16
CA GLN A 185 -0.70 21.71 -1.35
C GLN A 185 -0.91 22.11 -2.82
N GLU A 186 -0.30 21.37 -3.76
CA GLU A 186 -0.47 21.65 -5.17
C GLU A 186 -1.91 21.38 -5.65
N ILE A 187 -2.53 20.28 -5.19
CA ILE A 187 -3.94 19.95 -5.48
C ILE A 187 -4.85 21.07 -4.96
N THR A 188 -4.62 21.53 -3.73
CA THR A 188 -5.41 22.61 -3.14
C THR A 188 -5.25 23.91 -3.93
N LYS A 189 -4.01 24.27 -4.28
CA LYS A 189 -3.72 25.45 -5.09
C LYS A 189 -4.41 25.39 -6.46
N GLN A 190 -4.32 24.26 -7.15
CA GLN A 190 -5.03 24.05 -8.41
C GLN A 190 -6.53 24.19 -8.24
N ALA A 191 -7.11 23.63 -7.18
CA ALA A 191 -8.53 23.72 -6.90
C ALA A 191 -9.01 25.18 -6.69
N TYR A 192 -8.20 26.00 -6.03
CA TYR A 192 -8.49 27.43 -5.86
C TYR A 192 -8.40 28.21 -7.19
N MET A 193 -7.43 27.87 -8.05
CA MET A 193 -7.34 28.43 -9.40
C MET A 193 -8.55 28.04 -10.26
N GLU A 194 -8.98 26.78 -10.21
CA GLU A 194 -10.17 26.30 -10.93
C GLU A 194 -11.48 26.92 -10.42
N ALA A 195 -11.53 27.26 -9.14
CA ALA A 195 -12.66 28.02 -8.56
C ALA A 195 -12.68 29.51 -8.94
N GLY A 196 -11.63 29.99 -9.64
CA GLY A 196 -11.48 31.39 -10.01
C GLY A 196 -11.12 32.32 -8.85
N LYS A 197 -10.58 31.75 -7.76
CA LYS A 197 -10.22 32.51 -6.55
C LYS A 197 -8.79 32.21 -6.07
N PRO A 198 -7.78 32.38 -6.91
CA PRO A 198 -6.39 32.09 -6.55
C PRO A 198 -5.87 32.95 -5.39
N ASP A 199 -6.40 34.18 -5.24
CA ASP A 199 -5.98 35.12 -4.20
C ASP A 199 -6.39 34.66 -2.78
N LEU A 200 -7.35 33.74 -2.66
CA LEU A 200 -7.77 33.18 -1.37
C LEU A 200 -6.92 31.98 -0.94
N PHE A 201 -6.09 31.44 -1.83
CA PHE A 201 -5.18 30.37 -1.47
C PHE A 201 -4.11 30.88 -0.50
N LYS A 202 -3.95 30.15 0.59
CA LYS A 202 -2.90 30.39 1.58
C LYS A 202 -1.97 29.21 1.64
N ASP A 203 -0.66 29.44 1.55
CA ASP A 203 0.35 28.39 1.62
C ASP A 203 0.33 27.64 2.98
N ASP A 204 -0.13 28.29 4.03
CA ASP A 204 -0.25 27.73 5.38
C ASP A 204 -1.54 26.93 5.62
N ALA A 205 -2.42 26.82 4.62
CA ALA A 205 -3.60 25.97 4.70
C ALA A 205 -3.23 24.46 4.79
N ASN A 206 -2.16 24.07 4.10
CA ASN A 206 -1.57 22.75 4.17
C ASN A 206 -0.27 22.82 4.97
N PHE A 207 -0.21 22.15 6.10
CA PHE A 207 0.95 22.25 6.98
C PHE A 207 1.34 20.88 7.56
N PHE A 208 2.65 20.68 7.67
CA PHE A 208 3.22 19.50 8.32
C PHE A 208 3.25 19.70 9.84
N ILE A 209 2.88 18.66 10.58
CA ILE A 209 2.96 18.66 12.04
C ILE A 209 4.14 17.79 12.49
N THR A 210 4.02 16.48 12.32
CA THR A 210 5.03 15.49 12.71
C THR A 210 4.66 14.13 12.11
N SER A 211 5.65 13.28 11.86
CA SER A 211 5.44 11.90 11.43
C SER A 211 5.11 10.95 12.59
N ASP A 212 5.30 11.37 13.83
CA ASP A 212 4.91 10.58 15.01
C ASP A 212 3.39 10.56 15.21
N GLN A 213 2.83 9.36 15.31
CA GLN A 213 1.39 9.13 15.31
C GLN A 213 0.66 9.84 16.46
N PHE A 214 1.13 9.68 17.68
CA PHE A 214 0.44 10.25 18.85
C PHE A 214 0.66 11.74 19.00
N SER A 215 1.84 12.23 18.67
CA SER A 215 2.13 13.67 18.65
C SER A 215 1.29 14.39 17.59
N TYR A 216 1.10 13.76 16.42
CA TYR A 216 0.20 14.26 15.38
C TYR A 216 -1.24 14.35 15.89
N THR A 217 -1.75 13.26 16.47
CA THR A 217 -3.09 13.19 17.02
C THR A 217 -3.33 14.28 18.07
N ALA A 218 -2.43 14.40 19.03
CA ALA A 218 -2.53 15.42 20.08
C ALA A 218 -2.52 16.86 19.52
N ALA A 219 -1.72 17.11 18.49
CA ALA A 219 -1.67 18.41 17.84
C ALA A 219 -2.99 18.72 17.09
N VAL A 220 -3.53 17.74 16.36
CA VAL A 220 -4.80 17.87 15.63
C VAL A 220 -5.96 18.04 16.60
N ASP A 221 -6.02 17.29 17.68
CA ASP A 221 -7.00 17.46 18.76
C ASP A 221 -6.93 18.88 19.34
N GLY A 222 -5.72 19.38 19.58
CA GLY A 222 -5.51 20.75 19.99
C GLY A 222 -6.01 21.78 18.97
N ILE A 223 -5.90 21.53 17.67
CA ILE A 223 -6.45 22.38 16.62
C ILE A 223 -7.98 22.35 16.67
N MET A 224 -8.59 21.16 16.75
CA MET A 224 -10.05 21.01 16.84
C MET A 224 -10.64 21.77 18.01
N LEU A 225 -10.04 21.65 19.19
CA LEU A 225 -10.52 22.32 20.41
C LEU A 225 -10.36 23.85 20.34
N ARG A 226 -9.29 24.35 19.74
CA ARG A 226 -9.03 25.80 19.63
C ARG A 226 -9.80 26.45 18.49
N ARG A 227 -9.77 25.84 17.29
CA ARG A 227 -10.35 26.42 16.08
C ARG A 227 -11.85 26.11 15.95
N LYS A 228 -12.33 25.05 16.60
CA LYS A 228 -13.72 24.56 16.58
C LYS A 228 -14.27 24.51 15.16
N PRO A 229 -13.69 23.68 14.27
CA PRO A 229 -14.14 23.59 12.88
C PRO A 229 -15.63 23.23 12.83
N ALA A 230 -16.32 23.64 11.79
CA ALA A 230 -17.72 23.27 11.58
C ALA A 230 -17.84 21.88 10.95
N ALA A 231 -16.82 21.45 10.22
CA ALA A 231 -16.76 20.13 9.59
C ALA A 231 -15.36 19.53 9.72
N ASN A 232 -15.30 18.25 10.03
CA ASN A 232 -14.10 17.42 10.05
C ASN A 232 -14.21 16.33 9.01
N PHE A 233 -13.21 16.21 8.15
CA PHE A 233 -13.08 15.16 7.16
C PHE A 233 -11.93 14.24 7.53
N PHE A 234 -12.23 12.96 7.76
CA PHE A 234 -11.28 11.91 8.05
C PHE A 234 -11.20 10.97 6.85
N MET A 235 -10.34 11.27 5.88
CA MET A 235 -10.24 10.50 4.63
C MET A 235 -8.93 9.75 4.54
N GLY A 236 -8.96 8.47 4.12
CA GLY A 236 -7.78 7.62 3.97
C GLY A 236 -7.67 6.53 5.03
N SER A 237 -6.50 5.90 5.12
CA SER A 237 -6.23 4.87 6.13
C SER A 237 -5.81 5.47 7.45
N TYR A 238 -6.29 4.88 8.55
CA TYR A 238 -5.99 5.26 9.91
C TYR A 238 -5.58 4.04 10.75
N PHE A 239 -4.97 4.31 11.89
CA PHE A 239 -4.67 3.33 12.93
C PHE A 239 -5.47 3.66 14.20
N ALA A 240 -4.90 3.35 15.37
CA ALA A 240 -5.56 3.55 16.66
C ALA A 240 -5.93 5.02 16.98
N GLU A 241 -5.33 5.99 16.28
CA GLU A 241 -5.63 7.43 16.43
C GLU A 241 -7.04 7.82 15.98
N SER A 242 -7.68 7.01 15.13
CA SER A 242 -8.99 7.31 14.60
C SER A 242 -10.03 7.60 15.69
N LEU A 243 -10.05 6.79 16.74
CA LEU A 243 -10.98 6.97 17.86
C LEU A 243 -10.74 8.28 18.60
N LEU A 244 -9.49 8.61 18.90
CA LEU A 244 -9.15 9.84 19.63
C LEU A 244 -9.56 11.08 18.84
N LEU A 245 -9.22 11.11 17.55
CA LEU A 245 -9.55 12.21 16.65
C LEU A 245 -11.06 12.39 16.51
N THR A 246 -11.81 11.31 16.33
CA THR A 246 -13.25 11.40 16.13
C THR A 246 -14.01 11.73 17.40
N GLU A 247 -13.59 11.24 18.56
CA GLU A 247 -14.18 11.64 19.85
C GLU A 247 -13.93 13.12 20.14
N THR A 248 -12.71 13.59 19.92
CA THR A 248 -12.41 15.03 20.08
C THR A 248 -13.24 15.85 19.10
N GLY A 249 -13.33 15.45 17.84
CA GLY A 249 -14.14 16.12 16.84
C GLY A 249 -15.63 16.20 17.23
N ALA A 250 -16.20 15.07 17.70
CA ALA A 250 -17.59 15.02 18.17
C ALA A 250 -17.83 15.99 19.35
N SER A 251 -16.88 16.10 20.28
CA SER A 251 -16.98 17.03 21.42
C SER A 251 -17.04 18.50 21.00
N THR A 252 -16.55 18.85 19.81
CA THR A 252 -16.59 20.23 19.28
C THR A 252 -17.92 20.59 18.60
N GLY A 253 -18.77 19.58 18.35
CA GLY A 253 -20.05 19.75 17.64
C GLY A 253 -19.89 19.97 16.13
N ALA A 254 -18.75 19.57 15.56
CA ALA A 254 -18.51 19.59 14.13
C ALA A 254 -19.27 18.44 13.44
N ILE A 255 -19.71 18.66 12.20
CA ILE A 255 -20.13 17.54 11.34
C ILE A 255 -18.89 16.71 11.01
N GLN A 256 -18.99 15.40 11.21
CA GLN A 256 -17.89 14.47 10.97
C GLN A 256 -18.18 13.56 9.78
N ILE A 257 -17.31 13.59 8.79
CA ILE A 257 -17.39 12.74 7.60
C ILE A 257 -16.10 11.93 7.52
N ALA A 258 -16.24 10.61 7.56
CA ALA A 258 -15.13 9.69 7.43
C ALA A 258 -15.18 8.90 6.12
N GLY A 259 -14.03 8.49 5.63
CA GLY A 259 -13.90 7.55 4.51
C GLY A 259 -12.61 6.75 4.67
N THR A 260 -12.74 5.45 4.90
CA THR A 260 -11.60 4.56 5.09
C THR A 260 -11.85 3.19 4.48
N ASP A 261 -10.76 2.59 4.01
CA ASP A 261 -10.71 1.19 3.57
C ASP A 261 -10.21 0.24 4.66
N SER A 262 -9.82 0.78 5.83
CA SER A 262 -9.32 0.00 6.95
C SER A 262 -10.47 -0.64 7.75
N ASP A 263 -10.69 -1.94 7.57
CA ASP A 263 -11.75 -2.70 8.26
C ASP A 263 -11.65 -2.60 9.78
N HIS A 264 -10.43 -2.49 10.31
CA HIS A 264 -10.19 -2.43 11.76
C HIS A 264 -10.61 -1.10 12.37
N GLN A 265 -10.62 -0.02 11.60
CA GLN A 265 -10.95 1.34 12.06
C GLN A 265 -12.40 1.74 11.75
N LEU A 266 -13.02 1.03 10.82
CA LEU A 266 -14.38 1.28 10.37
C LEU A 266 -15.40 1.36 11.52
N PRO A 267 -15.39 0.45 12.53
CA PRO A 267 -16.34 0.52 13.64
C PRO A 267 -16.27 1.83 14.44
N PHE A 268 -15.07 2.41 14.59
CA PHE A 268 -14.90 3.68 15.30
C PHE A 268 -15.51 4.83 14.51
N PHE A 269 -15.28 4.89 13.21
CA PHE A 269 -15.86 5.91 12.36
C PHE A 269 -17.39 5.80 12.27
N VAL A 270 -17.93 4.60 12.14
CA VAL A 270 -19.38 4.38 12.05
C VAL A 270 -20.10 4.80 13.34
N THR A 271 -19.44 4.67 14.49
CA THR A 271 -20.06 5.03 15.79
C THR A 271 -19.91 6.51 16.14
N THR A 272 -18.91 7.20 15.60
CA THR A 272 -18.56 8.58 16.03
C THR A 272 -18.77 9.63 14.95
N CYS A 273 -18.84 9.23 13.67
CA CYS A 273 -19.03 10.16 12.56
C CYS A 273 -20.49 10.19 12.09
N ASP A 274 -20.95 11.33 11.60
CA ASP A 274 -22.30 11.51 11.07
C ASP A 274 -22.47 10.74 9.74
N TYR A 275 -21.41 10.70 8.93
CA TYR A 275 -21.39 9.99 7.65
C TYR A 275 -20.08 9.23 7.48
N THR A 276 -20.18 8.00 6.97
CA THR A 276 -19.01 7.15 6.74
C THR A 276 -19.05 6.50 5.36
N LEU A 277 -18.00 6.71 4.58
CA LEU A 277 -17.72 6.00 3.33
C LEU A 277 -16.97 4.72 3.66
N ILE A 278 -17.55 3.58 3.36
CA ILE A 278 -17.09 2.26 3.82
C ILE A 278 -16.29 1.57 2.72
N GLY A 279 -15.02 1.27 2.99
CA GLY A 279 -14.19 0.45 2.10
C GLY A 279 -14.09 1.03 0.69
N GLU A 280 -14.60 0.29 -0.30
CA GLU A 280 -14.60 0.72 -1.71
C GLU A 280 -15.41 1.99 -2.00
N GLU A 281 -16.30 2.42 -1.11
CA GLU A 281 -17.04 3.68 -1.30
C GLU A 281 -16.10 4.90 -1.29
N LEU A 282 -14.97 4.83 -0.58
CA LEU A 282 -13.93 5.88 -0.62
C LEU A 282 -13.39 6.05 -2.05
N TYR A 283 -13.07 4.94 -2.72
CA TYR A 283 -12.56 4.94 -4.09
C TYR A 283 -13.64 5.35 -5.10
N ALA A 284 -14.85 4.83 -4.93
CA ALA A 284 -15.99 5.21 -5.75
C ALA A 284 -16.31 6.70 -5.61
N ALA A 285 -16.20 7.27 -4.40
CA ALA A 285 -16.36 8.70 -4.15
C ALA A 285 -15.29 9.53 -4.84
N SER A 286 -14.01 9.11 -4.79
CA SER A 286 -12.93 9.79 -5.48
C SER A 286 -13.15 9.80 -7.00
N ALA A 287 -13.51 8.65 -7.59
CA ALA A 287 -13.81 8.54 -9.02
C ALA A 287 -15.02 9.38 -9.45
N TYR A 288 -16.09 9.39 -8.64
CA TYR A 288 -17.28 10.21 -8.90
C TYR A 288 -16.98 11.70 -8.86
N LEU A 289 -16.15 12.13 -7.92
CA LEU A 289 -15.81 13.54 -7.72
C LEU A 289 -14.79 14.06 -8.74
N SER A 290 -13.82 13.23 -9.14
CA SER A 290 -12.82 13.62 -10.13
C SER A 290 -13.39 13.72 -11.54
N LYS A 291 -14.45 12.98 -11.83
CA LYS A 291 -15.00 12.78 -13.21
C LYS A 291 -13.95 12.27 -14.19
N GLU A 292 -12.89 11.65 -13.69
CA GLU A 292 -11.87 11.02 -14.52
C GLU A 292 -12.39 9.67 -15.04
N PRO A 293 -12.35 9.40 -16.36
CA PRO A 293 -12.89 8.18 -16.94
C PRO A 293 -12.06 6.93 -16.63
N ILE A 294 -10.95 7.05 -15.89
CA ILE A 294 -9.98 5.97 -15.63
C ILE A 294 -9.86 5.60 -14.14
N GLN A 295 -10.46 6.35 -13.23
CA GLN A 295 -10.45 6.03 -11.80
C GLN A 295 -11.48 4.98 -11.40
#